data_f91e000eaa05bef84f557977c08d11a8
#
_entry.id   f91e000eaa05bef84f557977c08d11a8
#
_cell.length_a   1.000
_cell.length_b   1.000
_cell.length_c   1.000
_cell.angle_alpha   90.00
_cell.angle_beta   90.00
_cell.angle_gamma   90.00
#
_symmetry.space_group_name_H-M   'P 1'
#
loop_
_entity.id
_entity.type
_entity.pdbx_description
1 polymer ?
#
loop_
_entity_poly.entity_id
_entity_poly.type
_entity_poly.pdbx_seq_one_letter_code
_entity_poly.pdbx_strand_id
1 'polypeptide(L)'
;MSCQTSALASAGHEPARPPPVRPLVNIDTLVRIASADSVEALTRSVNVIARELGFEHWIYGALVAVTPTRSEQFVLSGYPDDWRNHYLDAGYTFRDPTVNYSRTHVVPTLWDELARSPDELARPDPVGQRIVDEAREFGLAKGLSVPLHGLGCQFGMMSYAATDPNHPITESTVCAEAMLLATYVHQAASNLMFGSRMRDIRALSSR
;
A
#
# COMPACT_ATOMS: atom_id res chain seq x y z
N MET A 1 -49.54 -2.07 -58.94
CA MET A 1 -48.16 -1.62 -58.53
C MET A 1 -48.03 -1.85 -57.04
N SER A 2 -47.49 -3.00 -56.67
CA SER A 2 -47.33 -3.41 -55.29
C SER A 2 -45.92 -3.05 -54.80
N CYS A 3 -45.82 -2.21 -53.81
CA CYS A 3 -44.56 -1.82 -53.17
C CYS A 3 -44.27 -2.80 -52.01
N GLN A 4 -43.27 -3.66 -52.18
CA GLN A 4 -42.80 -4.54 -51.12
C GLN A 4 -41.71 -3.79 -50.32
N THR A 5 -42.02 -3.49 -49.06
CA THR A 5 -41.08 -2.92 -48.12
C THR A 5 -40.31 -4.06 -47.47
N SER A 6 -39.05 -4.20 -47.83
CA SER A 6 -38.12 -5.16 -47.19
C SER A 6 -37.63 -4.61 -45.89
N ALA A 7 -38.01 -5.25 -44.77
CA ALA A 7 -37.47 -4.96 -43.45
C ALA A 7 -36.14 -5.68 -43.29
N LEU A 8 -35.03 -4.92 -43.26
CA LEU A 8 -33.72 -5.38 -42.84
C LEU A 8 -33.69 -5.52 -41.31
N ALA A 9 -33.73 -6.75 -40.81
CA ALA A 9 -33.48 -7.05 -39.42
C ALA A 9 -31.99 -6.85 -39.13
N SER A 10 -31.66 -5.78 -38.38
CA SER A 10 -30.31 -5.61 -37.86
C SER A 10 -30.09 -6.61 -36.72
N ALA A 11 -29.28 -7.62 -36.97
CA ALA A 11 -28.78 -8.52 -35.94
C ALA A 11 -27.90 -7.69 -34.97
N GLY A 12 -28.46 -7.40 -33.78
CA GLY A 12 -27.71 -6.75 -32.72
C GLY A 12 -26.53 -7.63 -32.29
N HIS A 13 -25.34 -7.18 -32.62
CA HIS A 13 -24.12 -7.79 -32.11
C HIS A 13 -23.98 -7.39 -30.63
N GLU A 14 -24.39 -8.28 -29.73
CA GLU A 14 -24.12 -8.11 -28.31
C GLU A 14 -22.60 -8.20 -28.10
N PRO A 15 -21.97 -7.19 -27.51
CA PRO A 15 -20.52 -7.23 -27.30
C PRO A 15 -20.18 -8.41 -26.39
N ALA A 16 -19.23 -9.24 -26.82
CA ALA A 16 -18.76 -10.39 -26.08
C ALA A 16 -18.35 -9.95 -24.66
N ARG A 17 -18.90 -10.63 -23.65
CA ARG A 17 -18.56 -10.38 -22.26
C ARG A 17 -17.05 -10.56 -22.07
N PRO A 18 -16.32 -9.58 -21.50
CA PRO A 18 -14.90 -9.72 -21.30
C PRO A 18 -14.63 -10.96 -20.43
N PRO A 19 -13.53 -11.68 -20.68
CA PRO A 19 -13.18 -12.84 -19.85
C PRO A 19 -13.04 -12.43 -18.38
N PRO A 20 -13.40 -13.31 -17.43
CA PRO A 20 -13.27 -13.01 -16.01
C PRO A 20 -11.80 -12.71 -15.70
N VAL A 21 -11.53 -11.52 -15.16
CA VAL A 21 -10.21 -11.16 -14.66
C VAL A 21 -9.93 -12.07 -13.46
N ARG A 22 -8.92 -12.92 -13.57
CA ARG A 22 -8.46 -13.71 -12.42
C ARG A 22 -7.71 -12.77 -11.49
N PRO A 23 -8.13 -12.61 -10.21
CA PRO A 23 -7.36 -11.86 -9.25
C PRO A 23 -6.00 -12.54 -9.06
N LEU A 24 -4.92 -11.76 -9.02
CA LEU A 24 -3.57 -12.24 -8.72
C LEU A 24 -3.49 -12.71 -7.27
N VAL A 25 -4.26 -12.07 -6.38
CA VAL A 25 -4.26 -12.36 -4.95
C VAL A 25 -5.52 -13.13 -4.55
N ASN A 26 -5.34 -14.35 -4.05
CA ASN A 26 -6.42 -15.19 -3.56
C ASN A 26 -6.83 -14.77 -2.14
N ILE A 27 -8.15 -14.76 -1.86
CA ILE A 27 -8.70 -14.42 -0.55
C ILE A 27 -8.17 -15.32 0.58
N ASP A 28 -7.96 -16.62 0.33
CA ASP A 28 -7.41 -17.55 1.32
C ASP A 28 -5.98 -17.15 1.74
N THR A 29 -5.22 -16.60 0.80
CA THR A 29 -3.87 -16.09 1.07
C THR A 29 -3.93 -14.84 1.92
N LEU A 30 -4.86 -13.94 1.65
CA LEU A 30 -5.08 -12.72 2.45
C LEU A 30 -5.53 -13.06 3.88
N VAL A 31 -6.43 -14.02 4.05
CA VAL A 31 -6.86 -14.49 5.37
C VAL A 31 -5.69 -15.07 6.16
N ARG A 32 -4.80 -15.83 5.51
CA ARG A 32 -3.55 -16.31 6.15
C ARG A 32 -2.63 -15.17 6.57
N ILE A 33 -2.54 -14.10 5.78
CA ILE A 33 -1.80 -12.89 6.19
C ILE A 33 -2.41 -12.30 7.45
N ALA A 34 -3.72 -12.08 7.48
CA ALA A 34 -4.40 -11.48 8.65
C ALA A 34 -4.25 -12.31 9.93
N SER A 35 -4.01 -13.61 9.81
CA SER A 35 -3.80 -14.54 10.92
C SER A 35 -2.32 -14.85 11.21
N ALA A 36 -1.38 -14.10 10.65
CA ALA A 36 0.04 -14.27 10.95
C ALA A 36 0.32 -14.11 12.45
N ASP A 37 1.06 -15.04 13.01
CA ASP A 37 1.37 -15.13 14.45
C ASP A 37 2.70 -14.46 14.84
N SER A 38 3.49 -14.07 13.85
CA SER A 38 4.79 -13.43 14.03
C SER A 38 5.11 -12.43 12.91
N VAL A 39 6.00 -11.49 13.23
CA VAL A 39 6.49 -10.48 12.28
C VAL A 39 7.19 -11.16 11.10
N GLU A 40 7.96 -12.20 11.38
CA GLU A 40 8.71 -12.95 10.35
C GLU A 40 7.77 -13.68 9.39
N ALA A 41 6.68 -14.28 9.90
CA ALA A 41 5.67 -14.95 9.08
C ALA A 41 4.92 -13.94 8.20
N LEU A 42 4.53 -12.80 8.77
CA LEU A 42 3.90 -11.70 8.04
C LEU A 42 4.81 -11.18 6.94
N THR A 43 6.06 -10.85 7.26
CA THR A 43 7.05 -10.32 6.30
C THR A 43 7.28 -11.29 5.14
N ARG A 44 7.45 -12.60 5.42
CA ARG A 44 7.60 -13.60 4.36
C ARG A 44 6.40 -13.65 3.42
N SER A 45 5.19 -13.61 3.97
CA SER A 45 3.96 -13.65 3.17
C SER A 45 3.81 -12.41 2.30
N VAL A 46 4.08 -11.23 2.85
CA VAL A 46 4.03 -9.97 2.10
C VAL A 46 5.07 -9.96 0.98
N ASN A 47 6.30 -10.43 1.24
CA ASN A 47 7.36 -10.52 0.22
C ASN A 47 6.94 -11.36 -1.00
N VAL A 48 6.23 -12.46 -0.79
CA VAL A 48 5.75 -13.31 -1.89
C VAL A 48 4.69 -12.57 -2.71
N ILE A 49 3.66 -12.06 -2.05
CA ILE A 49 2.51 -11.48 -2.75
C ILE A 49 2.85 -10.14 -3.40
N ALA A 50 3.66 -9.30 -2.75
CA ALA A 50 4.10 -8.05 -3.36
C ALA A 50 4.84 -8.31 -4.68
N ARG A 51 5.69 -9.36 -4.72
CA ARG A 51 6.38 -9.77 -5.95
C ARG A 51 5.43 -10.33 -7.02
N GLU A 52 4.39 -11.06 -6.65
CA GLU A 52 3.36 -11.52 -7.58
C GLU A 52 2.61 -10.34 -8.22
N LEU A 53 2.48 -9.22 -7.49
CA LEU A 53 1.94 -7.95 -7.98
C LEU A 53 2.98 -7.12 -8.78
N GLY A 54 4.22 -7.60 -8.86
CA GLY A 54 5.33 -6.93 -9.57
C GLY A 54 6.06 -5.88 -8.74
N PHE A 55 5.87 -5.85 -7.41
CA PHE A 55 6.61 -4.97 -6.52
C PHE A 55 7.75 -5.73 -5.85
N GLU A 56 8.99 -5.34 -6.15
CA GLU A 56 10.18 -5.91 -5.52
C GLU A 56 10.36 -5.41 -4.09
N HIS A 57 9.86 -4.22 -3.80
CA HIS A 57 10.06 -3.54 -2.55
C HIS A 57 8.74 -3.05 -1.94
N TRP A 58 8.69 -3.04 -0.62
CA TRP A 58 7.54 -2.52 0.11
C TRP A 58 7.96 -2.05 1.52
N ILE A 59 7.17 -1.15 2.09
CA ILE A 59 7.28 -0.76 3.49
C ILE A 59 5.89 -0.57 4.08
N TYR A 60 5.68 -1.05 5.27
CA TYR A 60 4.51 -0.77 6.09
C TYR A 60 4.96 0.01 7.33
N GLY A 61 4.30 1.11 7.62
CA GLY A 61 4.50 1.91 8.82
C GLY A 61 3.19 2.23 9.49
N ALA A 62 3.17 2.20 10.83
CA ALA A 62 2.03 2.63 11.62
C ALA A 62 2.47 3.40 12.85
N LEU A 63 1.70 4.42 13.21
CA LEU A 63 1.82 5.17 14.45
C LEU A 63 0.66 4.78 15.36
N VAL A 64 0.97 4.13 16.46
CA VAL A 64 -0.02 3.54 17.36
C VAL A 64 -0.04 4.32 18.68
N ALA A 65 -1.21 4.80 19.10
CA ALA A 65 -1.37 5.41 20.41
C ALA A 65 -1.22 4.34 21.52
N VAL A 66 -0.23 4.53 22.38
CA VAL A 66 0.02 3.68 23.57
C VAL A 66 -0.71 4.24 24.76
N THR A 67 -0.66 5.56 24.91
CA THR A 67 -1.42 6.36 25.88
C THR A 67 -1.94 7.61 25.18
N PRO A 68 -2.81 8.41 25.79
CA PRO A 68 -3.26 9.67 25.21
C PRO A 68 -2.13 10.63 24.80
N THR A 69 -0.96 10.49 25.44
CA THR A 69 0.20 11.37 25.22
C THR A 69 1.42 10.68 24.60
N ARG A 70 1.36 9.37 24.35
CA ARG A 70 2.49 8.59 23.81
C ARG A 70 2.05 7.73 22.64
N SER A 71 2.75 7.86 21.53
CA SER A 71 2.62 6.99 20.37
C SER A 71 3.92 6.25 20.10
N GLU A 72 3.82 5.04 19.57
CA GLU A 72 4.94 4.21 19.15
C GLU A 72 4.84 3.93 17.66
N GLN A 73 5.99 3.89 16.99
CA GLN A 73 6.08 3.49 15.61
C GLN A 73 6.25 1.97 15.50
N PHE A 74 5.54 1.39 14.53
CA PHE A 74 5.75 0.01 14.12
C PHE A 74 6.05 0.01 12.62
N VAL A 75 7.20 -0.54 12.23
CA VAL A 75 7.65 -0.54 10.84
C VAL A 75 8.06 -1.94 10.43
N LEU A 76 7.54 -2.40 9.30
CA LEU A 76 7.98 -3.59 8.57
C LEU A 76 8.49 -3.12 7.21
N SER A 77 9.66 -3.57 6.80
CA SER A 77 10.27 -3.09 5.57
C SER A 77 10.93 -4.20 4.75
N GLY A 78 10.62 -4.23 3.46
CA GLY A 78 11.33 -4.94 2.42
C GLY A 78 12.07 -3.98 1.47
N TYR A 79 12.33 -2.74 1.89
CA TYR A 79 13.18 -1.80 1.16
C TYR A 79 14.65 -2.15 1.32
N PRO A 80 15.53 -1.77 0.37
CA PRO A 80 16.97 -1.91 0.49
C PRO A 80 17.49 -1.23 1.76
N ASP A 81 18.40 -1.89 2.48
CA ASP A 81 18.95 -1.34 3.72
C ASP A 81 19.71 -0.04 3.49
N ASP A 82 20.43 0.09 2.36
CA ASP A 82 21.15 1.31 2.00
C ASP A 82 20.19 2.51 1.85
N TRP A 83 19.03 2.31 1.21
CA TRP A 83 17.99 3.34 1.14
C TRP A 83 17.44 3.69 2.52
N ARG A 84 17.14 2.70 3.33
CA ARG A 84 16.60 2.93 4.67
C ARG A 84 17.54 3.72 5.55
N ASN A 85 18.83 3.39 5.53
CA ASN A 85 19.86 4.11 6.27
C ASN A 85 19.97 5.54 5.76
N HIS A 86 20.09 5.74 4.46
CA HIS A 86 20.14 7.06 3.84
C HIS A 86 18.90 7.92 4.20
N TYR A 87 17.71 7.34 4.11
CA TYR A 87 16.44 8.01 4.44
C TYR A 87 16.40 8.49 5.91
N LEU A 88 16.86 7.67 6.84
CA LEU A 88 16.89 8.01 8.27
C LEU A 88 17.97 9.06 8.56
N ASP A 89 19.17 8.91 8.03
CA ASP A 89 20.29 9.83 8.22
C ASP A 89 20.00 11.22 7.65
N ALA A 90 19.29 11.29 6.54
CA ALA A 90 18.83 12.54 5.93
C ALA A 90 17.61 13.17 6.63
N GLY A 91 17.00 12.47 7.61
CA GLY A 91 15.86 12.97 8.39
C GLY A 91 14.57 13.12 7.56
N TYR A 92 14.35 12.27 6.56
CA TYR A 92 13.26 12.39 5.61
C TYR A 92 11.87 12.08 6.18
N THR A 93 11.77 11.35 7.28
CA THR A 93 10.51 10.87 7.88
C THR A 93 9.41 11.93 8.02
N PHE A 94 9.78 13.17 8.33
CA PHE A 94 8.83 14.27 8.54
C PHE A 94 8.59 15.13 7.29
N ARG A 95 9.35 14.88 6.23
CA ARG A 95 9.33 15.66 4.98
C ARG A 95 8.89 14.83 3.78
N ASP A 96 8.72 13.54 3.97
CA ASP A 96 8.28 12.62 2.91
C ASP A 96 6.84 12.95 2.49
N PRO A 97 6.61 13.30 1.21
CA PRO A 97 5.29 13.64 0.71
C PRO A 97 4.31 12.46 0.82
N THR A 98 4.79 11.22 0.72
CA THR A 98 3.94 10.02 0.84
C THR A 98 3.41 9.86 2.27
N VAL A 99 4.25 10.10 3.27
CA VAL A 99 3.89 10.09 4.69
C VAL A 99 2.90 11.21 4.99
N ASN A 100 3.18 12.43 4.52
CA ASN A 100 2.34 13.60 4.76
C ASN A 100 0.96 13.44 4.11
N TYR A 101 0.90 12.96 2.87
CA TYR A 101 -0.34 12.64 2.17
C TYR A 101 -1.16 11.61 2.94
N SER A 102 -0.53 10.52 3.34
CA SER A 102 -1.22 9.40 4.01
C SER A 102 -1.81 9.76 5.37
N ARG A 103 -1.37 10.86 6.00
CA ARG A 103 -1.94 11.35 7.27
C ARG A 103 -3.33 11.95 7.13
N THR A 104 -3.66 12.46 5.94
CA THR A 104 -4.88 13.26 5.70
C THR A 104 -5.80 12.67 4.64
N HIS A 105 -5.35 11.63 3.93
CA HIS A 105 -6.10 11.00 2.84
C HIS A 105 -6.36 9.52 3.13
N VAL A 106 -7.36 8.97 2.45
CA VAL A 106 -7.76 7.55 2.56
C VAL A 106 -7.63 6.80 1.23
N VAL A 107 -7.38 7.53 0.14
CA VAL A 107 -7.21 6.94 -1.19
C VAL A 107 -5.72 6.76 -1.51
N PRO A 108 -5.35 5.74 -2.28
CA PRO A 108 -3.97 5.54 -2.70
C PRO A 108 -3.47 6.70 -3.57
N THR A 109 -2.16 6.86 -3.62
CA THR A 109 -1.51 7.85 -4.48
C THR A 109 -0.25 7.27 -5.10
N LEU A 110 0.02 7.69 -6.34
CA LEU A 110 1.29 7.42 -7.00
C LEU A 110 2.33 8.47 -6.59
N TRP A 111 3.58 8.05 -6.42
CA TRP A 111 4.67 8.97 -6.06
C TRP A 111 4.83 10.10 -7.09
N ASP A 112 4.68 9.75 -8.38
CA ASP A 112 4.76 10.73 -9.47
C ASP A 112 3.61 11.75 -9.46
N GLU A 113 2.45 11.38 -8.94
CA GLU A 113 1.31 12.30 -8.80
C GLU A 113 1.54 13.30 -7.68
N LEU A 114 2.08 12.85 -6.55
CA LEU A 114 2.45 13.73 -5.44
C LEU A 114 3.50 14.76 -5.85
N ALA A 115 4.46 14.37 -6.70
CA ALA A 115 5.46 15.27 -7.23
C ALA A 115 4.87 16.34 -8.17
N ARG A 116 3.69 16.09 -8.76
CA ARG A 116 3.04 16.97 -9.76
C ARG A 116 1.81 17.70 -9.23
N SER A 117 1.28 17.29 -8.07
CA SER A 117 0.01 17.81 -7.57
C SER A 117 0.07 19.31 -7.30
N PRO A 118 -0.90 20.10 -7.82
CA PRO A 118 -1.03 21.51 -7.50
C PRO A 118 -1.68 21.76 -6.14
N ASP A 119 -2.04 20.73 -5.39
CA ASP A 119 -2.64 20.85 -4.07
C ASP A 119 -1.62 21.52 -3.12
N GLU A 120 -2.02 22.63 -2.49
CA GLU A 120 -1.13 23.38 -1.60
C GLU A 120 -0.67 22.58 -0.37
N LEU A 121 -1.44 21.57 0.04
CA LEU A 121 -1.09 20.63 1.10
C LEU A 121 -0.09 19.55 0.61
N ALA A 122 -0.09 19.28 -0.69
CA ALA A 122 0.77 18.29 -1.34
C ALA A 122 1.86 18.94 -2.21
N ARG A 123 2.09 20.26 -2.10
CA ARG A 123 3.25 20.88 -2.78
C ARG A 123 4.49 20.12 -2.38
N PRO A 124 5.18 19.43 -3.31
CA PRO A 124 6.46 18.87 -2.97
C PRO A 124 7.35 20.06 -2.57
N ASP A 125 7.62 20.14 -1.27
CA ASP A 125 8.80 20.82 -0.81
C ASP A 125 9.95 20.33 -1.73
N PRO A 126 10.91 21.18 -2.15
CA PRO A 126 12.08 20.74 -2.90
C PRO A 126 12.76 19.51 -2.30
N VAL A 127 12.60 19.29 -0.99
CA VAL A 127 13.04 18.07 -0.29
C VAL A 127 12.18 16.87 -0.65
N GLY A 128 10.84 17.02 -0.75
CA GLY A 128 9.95 15.94 -1.16
C GLY A 128 10.27 15.40 -2.56
N GLN A 129 10.51 16.31 -3.52
CA GLN A 129 10.94 15.92 -4.86
C GLN A 129 12.29 15.19 -4.82
N ARG A 130 13.26 15.71 -4.04
CA ARG A 130 14.56 15.07 -3.84
C ARG A 130 14.42 13.65 -3.28
N ILE A 131 13.54 13.42 -2.29
CA ILE A 131 13.31 12.09 -1.71
C ILE A 131 12.88 11.11 -2.79
N VAL A 132 11.94 11.49 -3.64
CA VAL A 132 11.47 10.63 -4.74
C VAL A 132 12.56 10.38 -5.78
N ASP A 133 13.36 11.41 -6.11
CA ASP A 133 14.45 11.28 -7.08
C ASP A 133 15.58 10.39 -6.54
N GLU A 134 15.99 10.58 -5.29
CA GLU A 134 17.00 9.75 -4.64
C GLU A 134 16.52 8.29 -4.46
N ALA A 135 15.24 8.07 -4.14
CA ALA A 135 14.69 6.71 -4.05
C ALA A 135 14.89 5.92 -5.34
N ARG A 136 14.82 6.57 -6.50
CA ARG A 136 15.09 5.93 -7.80
C ARG A 136 16.53 5.46 -7.95
N GLU A 137 17.49 6.19 -7.39
CA GLU A 137 18.91 5.80 -7.41
C GLU A 137 19.15 4.51 -6.62
N PHE A 138 18.31 4.22 -5.62
CA PHE A 138 18.34 2.98 -4.85
C PHE A 138 17.42 1.87 -5.40
N GLY A 139 16.94 2.02 -6.64
CA GLY A 139 16.12 1.01 -7.31
C GLY A 139 14.62 1.08 -7.00
N LEU A 140 14.15 2.12 -6.31
CA LEU A 140 12.73 2.35 -6.08
C LEU A 140 12.18 3.28 -7.19
N ALA A 141 12.07 2.74 -8.41
CA ALA A 141 11.85 3.55 -9.60
C ALA A 141 10.42 4.11 -9.71
N LYS A 142 9.43 3.35 -9.26
CA LYS A 142 8.02 3.72 -9.34
C LYS A 142 7.26 3.21 -8.13
N GLY A 143 6.46 4.04 -7.49
CA GLY A 143 5.82 3.68 -6.23
C GLY A 143 4.35 4.07 -6.11
N LEU A 144 3.65 3.29 -5.27
CA LEU A 144 2.28 3.47 -4.84
C LEU A 144 2.24 3.50 -3.31
N SER A 145 1.60 4.50 -2.73
CA SER A 145 1.35 4.56 -1.29
C SER A 145 -0.14 4.43 -1.00
N VAL A 146 -0.47 3.56 -0.05
CA VAL A 146 -1.82 3.27 0.42
C VAL A 146 -1.95 3.78 1.85
N PRO A 147 -2.73 4.85 2.09
CA PRO A 147 -3.06 5.29 3.44
C PRO A 147 -3.89 4.24 4.17
N LEU A 148 -3.64 4.07 5.48
CA LEU A 148 -4.32 3.10 6.32
C LEU A 148 -4.71 3.77 7.64
N HIS A 149 -5.99 3.69 7.96
CA HIS A 149 -6.55 4.25 9.18
C HIS A 149 -7.42 3.20 9.85
N GLY A 150 -7.30 3.03 11.15
CA GLY A 150 -8.03 1.98 11.86
C GLY A 150 -8.13 2.22 13.36
N LEU A 151 -8.89 1.35 14.03
CA LEU A 151 -9.08 1.38 15.46
C LEU A 151 -7.75 1.18 16.20
N GLY A 152 -7.43 2.09 17.12
CA GLY A 152 -6.21 2.06 17.92
C GLY A 152 -4.93 2.44 17.17
N CYS A 153 -5.04 2.73 15.88
CA CYS A 153 -3.96 3.28 15.09
C CYS A 153 -4.30 4.73 14.75
N GLN A 154 -3.42 5.66 15.06
CA GLN A 154 -3.60 7.05 14.67
C GLN A 154 -3.41 7.23 13.17
N PHE A 155 -2.48 6.47 12.59
CA PHE A 155 -2.09 6.57 11.21
C PHE A 155 -1.25 5.35 10.82
N GLY A 156 -1.47 4.84 9.64
CA GLY A 156 -0.65 3.82 9.00
C GLY A 156 -0.57 4.06 7.50
N MET A 157 0.43 3.47 6.88
CA MET A 157 0.58 3.45 5.44
C MET A 157 1.32 2.19 4.98
N MET A 158 1.05 1.78 3.77
CA MET A 158 1.85 0.80 3.07
C MET A 158 2.26 1.38 1.72
N SER A 159 3.57 1.40 1.46
CA SER A 159 4.11 1.79 0.17
C SER A 159 4.73 0.60 -0.52
N TYR A 160 4.50 0.51 -1.82
CA TYR A 160 5.07 -0.47 -2.72
C TYR A 160 5.94 0.25 -3.72
N ALA A 161 7.04 -0.38 -4.11
CA ALA A 161 7.91 0.16 -5.14
C ALA A 161 8.38 -0.95 -6.09
N ALA A 162 8.33 -0.64 -7.39
CA ALA A 162 8.87 -1.44 -8.46
C ALA A 162 10.21 -0.88 -8.92
N THR A 163 11.11 -1.79 -9.34
CA THR A 163 12.39 -1.41 -9.96
C THR A 163 12.22 -1.04 -11.42
N ASP A 164 11.16 -1.55 -12.08
CA ASP A 164 10.82 -1.19 -13.44
C ASP A 164 10.04 0.14 -13.48
N PRO A 165 10.56 1.21 -14.11
CA PRO A 165 9.85 2.46 -14.27
C PRO A 165 8.58 2.34 -15.14
N ASN A 166 8.45 1.26 -15.93
CA ASN A 166 7.28 0.98 -16.76
C ASN A 166 6.26 0.05 -16.08
N HIS A 167 6.46 -0.30 -14.81
CA HIS A 167 5.52 -1.14 -14.07
C HIS A 167 4.08 -0.63 -14.22
N PRO A 168 3.09 -1.51 -14.50
CA PRO A 168 1.69 -1.13 -14.77
C PRO A 168 0.91 -0.77 -13.49
N ILE A 169 1.53 -0.02 -12.59
CA ILE A 169 0.98 0.41 -11.30
C ILE A 169 -0.33 1.23 -11.43
N THR A 170 -0.55 1.81 -12.61
CA THR A 170 -1.75 2.59 -12.94
C THR A 170 -2.92 1.72 -13.37
N GLU A 171 -2.71 0.43 -13.61
CA GLU A 171 -3.80 -0.49 -13.88
C GLU A 171 -4.68 -0.66 -12.64
N SER A 172 -5.97 -0.47 -12.79
CA SER A 172 -6.94 -0.50 -11.69
C SER A 172 -6.92 -1.82 -10.92
N THR A 173 -6.62 -2.93 -11.57
CA THR A 173 -6.48 -4.26 -10.94
C THR A 173 -5.28 -4.32 -10.01
N VAL A 174 -4.11 -3.88 -10.44
CA VAL A 174 -2.89 -3.84 -9.63
C VAL A 174 -3.07 -2.93 -8.42
N CYS A 175 -3.62 -1.74 -8.63
CA CYS A 175 -3.91 -0.80 -7.56
C CYS A 175 -4.91 -1.39 -6.54
N ALA A 176 -6.00 -1.99 -7.00
CA ALA A 176 -7.01 -2.58 -6.12
C ALA A 176 -6.46 -3.75 -5.30
N GLU A 177 -5.64 -4.61 -5.89
CA GLU A 177 -5.03 -5.74 -5.19
C GLU A 177 -3.96 -5.28 -4.19
N ALA A 178 -3.17 -4.26 -4.52
CA ALA A 178 -2.24 -3.63 -3.59
C ALA A 178 -2.96 -3.01 -2.38
N MET A 179 -4.10 -2.33 -2.60
CA MET A 179 -4.94 -1.80 -1.52
C MET A 179 -5.49 -2.92 -0.64
N LEU A 180 -5.98 -3.97 -1.25
CA LEU A 180 -6.53 -5.12 -0.55
C LEU A 180 -5.45 -5.78 0.32
N LEU A 181 -4.27 -6.04 -0.24
CA LEU A 181 -3.12 -6.57 0.49
C LEU A 181 -2.75 -5.66 1.67
N ALA A 182 -2.65 -4.35 1.45
CA ALA A 182 -2.33 -3.36 2.49
C ALA A 182 -3.30 -3.43 3.68
N THR A 183 -4.60 -3.60 3.40
CA THR A 183 -5.65 -3.71 4.42
C THR A 183 -5.45 -4.95 5.30
N TYR A 184 -5.15 -6.10 4.70
CA TYR A 184 -4.90 -7.35 5.45
C TYR A 184 -3.59 -7.31 6.22
N VAL A 185 -2.54 -6.69 5.66
CA VAL A 185 -1.27 -6.44 6.37
C VAL A 185 -1.49 -5.54 7.58
N HIS A 186 -2.30 -4.48 7.44
CA HIS A 186 -2.63 -3.58 8.53
C HIS A 186 -3.37 -4.30 9.67
N GLN A 187 -4.31 -5.18 9.35
CA GLN A 187 -5.00 -6.01 10.34
C GLN A 187 -4.04 -6.95 11.06
N ALA A 188 -3.16 -7.64 10.32
CA ALA A 188 -2.17 -8.54 10.89
C ALA A 188 -1.19 -7.80 11.82
N ALA A 189 -0.65 -6.67 11.35
CA ALA A 189 0.24 -5.83 12.14
C ALA A 189 -0.44 -5.32 13.43
N SER A 190 -1.70 -4.90 13.33
CA SER A 190 -2.51 -4.49 14.49
C SER A 190 -2.67 -5.63 15.49
N ASN A 191 -2.98 -6.84 15.04
CA ASN A 191 -3.12 -8.02 15.90
C ASN A 191 -1.80 -8.35 16.63
N LEU A 192 -0.66 -8.27 15.92
CA LEU A 192 0.66 -8.51 16.51
C LEU A 192 1.02 -7.47 17.58
N MET A 193 0.76 -6.20 17.30
CA MET A 193 1.01 -5.10 18.24
C MET A 193 0.14 -5.17 19.48
N PHE A 194 -1.17 -5.39 19.32
CA PHE A 194 -2.10 -5.47 20.47
C PHE A 194 -2.03 -6.80 21.20
N GLY A 195 -1.79 -7.90 20.49
CA GLY A 195 -1.64 -9.23 21.07
C GLY A 195 -0.43 -9.35 21.99
N SER A 196 0.69 -8.68 21.70
CA SER A 196 1.85 -8.60 22.59
C SER A 196 1.51 -7.83 23.87
N ARG A 197 0.85 -6.68 23.75
CA ARG A 197 0.47 -5.85 24.91
C ARG A 197 -0.49 -6.55 25.86
N MET A 198 -1.46 -7.28 25.34
CA MET A 198 -2.40 -8.05 26.19
C MET A 198 -1.69 -9.18 26.95
N ARG A 199 -0.64 -9.76 26.37
CA ARG A 199 0.21 -10.75 27.08
C ARG A 199 1.02 -10.09 28.18
N ASP A 200 1.59 -8.93 27.95
CA ASP A 200 2.39 -8.18 28.94
C ASP A 200 1.53 -7.73 30.13
N ILE A 201 0.33 -7.22 29.90
CA ILE A 201 -0.63 -6.81 30.94
C ILE A 201 -1.03 -8.02 31.79
N ARG A 202 -1.32 -9.18 31.20
CA ARG A 202 -1.65 -10.40 31.93
C ARG A 202 -0.49 -10.91 32.77
N ALA A 203 0.75 -10.83 32.27
CA ALA A 203 1.94 -11.23 32.99
C ALA A 203 2.22 -10.32 34.22
N LEU A 204 1.85 -9.05 34.16
CA LEU A 204 1.98 -8.09 35.29
C LEU A 204 0.88 -8.27 36.33
N SER A 205 -0.34 -8.69 35.94
CA SER A 205 -1.47 -8.90 36.84
C SER A 205 -1.44 -10.25 37.56
N SER A 206 -0.54 -11.15 37.18
CA SER A 206 -0.34 -12.48 37.80
C SER A 206 0.82 -12.55 38.80
N ARG A 207 1.42 -11.41 39.12
CA ARG A 207 2.43 -11.24 40.16
C ARG A 207 1.86 -10.48 41.38
#